data_306b05c7acfaa9a57700f06fc20c53cd
#
_entry.id   306b05c7acfaa9a57700f06fc20c53cd
#
_cell.length_a   1.000
_cell.length_b   1.000
_cell.length_c   1.000
_cell.angle_alpha   90.00
_cell.angle_beta   90.00
_cell.angle_gamma   90.00
#
_symmetry.space_group_name_H-M   'P 1'
#
loop_
_entity.id
_entity.type
_entity.pdbx_description
1 polymer ?
#
loop_
_entity_poly.entity_id
_entity_poly.type
_entity_poly.pdbx_seq_one_letter_code
_entity_poly.pdbx_strand_id
1 'polypeptide(L)'
;MKDRLFCVAFTGLLALATAARAEITVLIGHNENGAPTPSFDFRRVPHPAKTGTMGKFTIVDGKMDDASGGLGKLNDGRMPTEEDQPDENFFFNADTPGGRLRLDLNQVKTIKQINTYSWHPGTRGPQVYKLYAATGAAAGFNAAPKHGTDPAACGWTMIASVDTRSKDSEPGGQYGVSISDSAGAVGDYRYLLFDCSATETDDGFGNTFYSEISVLGPEEVAPAGAPSGDANPVESKPYVARTPDGKYEITFDTSRATNMAEWTTNKLAPALLEWYPKIVAYLPGDGYEAPKQFRVILRPGNGVADTSGNRVNAYVPWMKREMNGEAIGSLVHECVHVVQHYDSHPQNPHPARNPGYLVEGIADYYRWFKFEPQSKGAEISKRGLARANYDRSYRVTANFLNWVSEKYDQDLVPQLNAAMREGNYSTNLWTKNTGKTIQELNAEWKDALKKKVEGSAAGGG
;
A
#
# COMPACT_ATOMS: atom_id res chain seq x y z
N MET A 1 -22.18 73.27 -45.42
CA MET A 1 -21.64 71.91 -45.52
C MET A 1 -20.62 71.78 -44.40
N LYS A 2 -20.95 70.97 -43.39
CA LYS A 2 -20.11 70.78 -42.22
C LYS A 2 -19.74 69.31 -42.22
N ASP A 3 -18.49 69.00 -42.48
CA ASP A 3 -17.93 67.63 -42.41
C ASP A 3 -17.71 67.28 -40.95
N ARG A 4 -18.31 66.16 -40.53
CA ARG A 4 -18.05 65.58 -39.22
C ARG A 4 -17.04 64.39 -39.37
N LEU A 5 -15.89 64.56 -38.78
CA LEU A 5 -14.83 63.57 -38.63
C LEU A 5 -15.31 62.59 -37.49
N PHE A 6 -15.44 61.29 -37.79
CA PHE A 6 -15.60 60.26 -36.83
C PHE A 6 -14.23 59.71 -36.43
N CYS A 7 -13.83 59.95 -35.17
CA CYS A 7 -12.70 59.24 -34.56
C CYS A 7 -13.18 57.90 -33.99
N VAL A 8 -12.71 56.79 -34.54
CA VAL A 8 -12.89 55.43 -33.96
C VAL A 8 -11.72 55.20 -33.02
N ALA A 9 -12.00 55.16 -31.72
CA ALA A 9 -11.02 54.77 -30.72
C ALA A 9 -10.96 53.22 -30.65
N PHE A 10 -9.82 52.68 -31.03
CA PHE A 10 -9.49 51.26 -30.87
C PHE A 10 -8.98 51.03 -29.43
N THR A 11 -9.81 50.53 -28.52
CA THR A 11 -9.37 50.06 -27.21
C THR A 11 -8.79 48.68 -27.35
N GLY A 12 -7.47 48.56 -27.43
CA GLY A 12 -6.74 47.33 -27.37
C GLY A 12 -6.84 46.76 -25.95
N LEU A 13 -7.53 45.64 -25.80
CA LEU A 13 -7.54 44.85 -24.58
C LEU A 13 -6.20 44.12 -24.44
N LEU A 14 -5.29 44.64 -23.59
CA LEU A 14 -4.04 43.96 -23.24
C LEU A 14 -4.43 42.80 -22.29
N ALA A 15 -4.50 41.57 -22.79
CA ALA A 15 -4.58 40.39 -21.97
C ALA A 15 -3.24 40.18 -21.27
N LEU A 16 -3.15 40.56 -20.00
CA LEU A 16 -2.05 40.15 -19.12
C LEU A 16 -2.17 38.65 -18.93
N ALA A 17 -1.39 37.88 -19.70
CA ALA A 17 -1.11 36.50 -19.39
C ALA A 17 -0.34 36.47 -18.06
N THR A 18 -0.99 36.15 -16.97
CA THR A 18 -0.32 35.77 -15.72
C THR A 18 0.47 34.50 -16.01
N ALA A 19 1.79 34.63 -16.18
CA ALA A 19 2.67 33.45 -16.21
C ALA A 19 2.43 32.67 -14.90
N ALA A 20 1.97 31.44 -15.04
CA ALA A 20 1.88 30.53 -13.92
C ALA A 20 3.27 30.42 -13.29
N ARG A 21 3.37 30.77 -12.02
CA ARG A 21 4.64 30.70 -11.29
C ARG A 21 4.98 29.23 -11.14
N ALA A 22 6.15 28.82 -11.61
CA ALA A 22 6.68 27.48 -11.40
C ALA A 22 6.65 27.14 -9.91
N GLU A 23 6.00 26.06 -9.54
CA GLU A 23 5.88 25.59 -8.15
C GLU A 23 6.34 24.15 -8.08
N ILE A 24 7.50 23.93 -7.44
CA ILE A 24 8.04 22.60 -7.21
C ILE A 24 7.16 21.88 -6.20
N THR A 25 6.65 20.73 -6.61
CA THR A 25 5.86 19.82 -5.79
C THR A 25 6.71 18.63 -5.39
N VAL A 26 6.72 18.30 -4.09
CA VAL A 26 7.34 17.10 -3.54
C VAL A 26 6.25 16.18 -3.03
N LEU A 27 6.11 15.00 -3.63
CA LEU A 27 5.20 13.96 -3.19
C LEU A 27 5.99 12.87 -2.50
N ILE A 28 5.51 12.40 -1.36
CA ILE A 28 6.11 11.31 -0.58
C ILE A 28 5.13 10.15 -0.53
N GLY A 29 5.65 8.95 -0.77
CA GLY A 29 4.98 7.67 -0.57
C GLY A 29 5.75 6.86 0.47
N HIS A 30 5.04 6.17 1.35
CA HIS A 30 5.59 5.28 2.35
C HIS A 30 4.74 4.00 2.40
N ASN A 31 5.40 2.85 2.34
CA ASN A 31 4.83 1.54 2.63
C ASN A 31 5.53 1.01 3.88
N GLU A 32 4.77 0.77 4.94
CA GLU A 32 5.30 0.28 6.22
C GLU A 32 5.95 -1.09 6.10
N ASN A 33 6.76 -1.46 7.11
CA ASN A 33 7.37 -2.78 7.21
C ASN A 33 6.35 -3.91 7.14
N GLY A 34 6.74 -5.02 6.54
CA GLY A 34 5.87 -6.19 6.38
C GLY A 34 4.91 -6.08 5.20
N ALA A 35 5.02 -5.06 4.35
CA ALA A 35 4.35 -5.03 3.05
C ALA A 35 4.73 -6.31 2.27
N PRO A 36 3.76 -7.09 1.78
CA PRO A 36 3.97 -8.49 1.39
C PRO A 36 4.78 -8.70 0.12
N THR A 37 5.20 -7.65 -0.58
CA THR A 37 6.03 -7.74 -1.79
C THR A 37 6.83 -6.47 -2.02
N PRO A 38 8.05 -6.59 -2.60
CA PRO A 38 8.92 -5.47 -2.95
C PRO A 38 8.40 -4.74 -4.20
N SER A 39 7.23 -4.14 -4.15
CA SER A 39 6.60 -3.57 -5.35
C SER A 39 6.89 -2.08 -5.54
N PHE A 40 7.31 -1.36 -4.51
CA PHE A 40 7.45 0.10 -4.54
C PHE A 40 6.24 0.83 -5.17
N ASP A 41 5.05 0.27 -4.96
CA ASP A 41 3.81 0.85 -5.43
C ASP A 41 3.31 1.89 -4.43
N PHE A 42 3.41 3.15 -4.80
CA PHE A 42 2.95 4.26 -3.99
C PHE A 42 1.73 4.93 -4.63
N ARG A 43 0.87 5.48 -3.80
CA ARG A 43 -0.33 6.16 -4.30
C ARG A 43 -0.03 7.39 -5.17
N ARG A 44 1.07 8.11 -4.88
CA ARG A 44 1.39 9.42 -5.47
C ARG A 44 2.76 9.48 -6.11
N VAL A 45 3.60 8.51 -5.84
CA VAL A 45 4.94 8.42 -6.42
C VAL A 45 4.88 7.35 -7.50
N PRO A 46 5.35 7.62 -8.72
CA PRO A 46 5.38 6.63 -9.78
C PRO A 46 6.18 5.39 -9.39
N HIS A 47 5.90 4.28 -10.03
CA HIS A 47 6.74 3.10 -9.92
C HIS A 47 8.14 3.41 -10.48
N PRO A 48 9.23 2.84 -9.95
CA PRO A 48 10.57 3.00 -10.50
C PRO A 48 10.61 2.66 -11.99
N ALA A 49 11.36 3.45 -12.77
CA ALA A 49 11.50 3.21 -14.20
C ALA A 49 12.21 1.85 -14.43
N LYS A 50 11.69 1.04 -15.37
CA LYS A 50 12.29 -0.25 -15.73
C LYS A 50 13.62 -0.13 -16.47
N THR A 51 13.85 1.02 -17.08
CA THR A 51 15.11 1.38 -17.74
C THR A 51 15.82 2.39 -16.87
N GLY A 52 17.04 2.09 -16.44
CA GLY A 52 17.82 2.98 -15.59
C GLY A 52 17.99 4.38 -16.21
N THR A 53 18.11 5.38 -15.37
CA THR A 53 18.35 6.76 -15.79
C THR A 53 19.67 6.87 -16.52
N MET A 54 19.67 7.47 -17.71
CA MET A 54 20.92 7.75 -18.44
C MET A 54 21.72 8.82 -17.72
N GLY A 55 22.95 8.52 -17.37
CA GLY A 55 23.87 9.44 -16.70
C GLY A 55 24.86 8.70 -15.83
N LYS A 56 25.78 9.46 -15.23
CA LYS A 56 26.85 8.90 -14.38
C LYS A 56 26.82 9.51 -13.00
N PHE A 57 26.60 8.67 -11.99
CA PHE A 57 26.77 9.06 -10.59
C PHE A 57 28.24 9.16 -10.19
N THR A 58 28.54 10.10 -9.32
CA THR A 58 29.86 10.31 -8.74
C THR A 58 29.69 10.74 -7.28
N ILE A 59 30.44 10.17 -6.37
CA ILE A 59 30.55 10.67 -5.01
C ILE A 59 31.39 11.94 -5.04
N VAL A 60 30.78 13.07 -4.72
CA VAL A 60 31.45 14.38 -4.61
C VAL A 60 32.09 14.49 -3.24
N ASP A 61 31.39 14.05 -2.22
CA ASP A 61 31.85 14.05 -0.84
C ASP A 61 31.25 12.89 -0.05
N GLY A 62 31.89 12.50 1.05
CA GLY A 62 31.55 11.31 1.81
C GLY A 62 32.25 10.05 1.30
N LYS A 63 32.03 8.94 2.02
CA LYS A 63 32.54 7.60 1.69
C LYS A 63 31.38 6.64 1.55
N MET A 64 31.36 5.86 0.48
CA MET A 64 30.44 4.75 0.32
C MET A 64 30.78 3.63 1.32
N ASP A 65 29.77 2.97 1.85
CA ASP A 65 29.93 1.79 2.69
C ASP A 65 30.44 0.59 1.87
N ASP A 66 31.31 -0.19 2.46
CA ASP A 66 31.94 -1.34 1.79
C ASP A 66 30.93 -2.48 1.49
N ALA A 67 29.80 -2.54 2.21
CA ALA A 67 28.70 -3.47 1.96
C ALA A 67 27.70 -2.97 0.91
N SER A 68 27.78 -1.70 0.50
CA SER A 68 26.88 -1.12 -0.52
C SER A 68 27.11 -1.77 -1.89
N GLY A 69 26.02 -2.02 -2.63
CA GLY A 69 26.07 -2.47 -4.03
C GLY A 69 26.66 -1.45 -5.01
N GLY A 70 26.95 -0.23 -4.55
CA GLY A 70 27.66 0.81 -5.28
C GLY A 70 26.77 1.72 -6.09
N LEU A 71 27.41 2.73 -6.73
CA LEU A 71 26.73 3.78 -7.49
C LEU A 71 25.87 3.26 -8.65
N GLY A 72 26.22 2.08 -9.18
CA GLY A 72 25.45 1.45 -10.26
C GLY A 72 24.02 1.09 -9.87
N LYS A 73 23.76 0.87 -8.59
CA LYS A 73 22.43 0.54 -8.07
C LYS A 73 21.44 1.73 -8.10
N LEU A 74 21.97 2.94 -8.21
CA LEU A 74 21.14 4.15 -8.23
C LEU A 74 20.39 4.37 -9.55
N ASN A 75 20.77 3.66 -10.63
CA ASN A 75 20.15 3.88 -11.93
C ASN A 75 20.23 2.66 -12.87
N ASP A 76 20.17 1.46 -12.33
CA ASP A 76 20.16 0.21 -13.12
C ASP A 76 18.74 -0.28 -13.47
N GLY A 77 17.70 0.37 -12.98
CA GLY A 77 16.31 0.01 -13.18
C GLY A 77 15.86 -1.22 -12.39
N ARG A 78 16.63 -1.64 -11.40
CA ARG A 78 16.35 -2.77 -10.53
C ARG A 78 16.03 -2.30 -9.13
N MET A 79 15.20 -3.06 -8.46
CA MET A 79 14.81 -2.79 -7.08
C MET A 79 15.21 -3.97 -6.21
N PRO A 80 15.57 -3.73 -4.94
CA PRO A 80 15.78 -4.82 -3.99
C PRO A 80 14.53 -5.68 -3.87
N THR A 81 14.70 -6.97 -3.58
CA THR A 81 13.63 -7.95 -3.43
C THR A 81 13.31 -8.26 -1.97
N GLU A 82 14.15 -7.81 -1.05
CA GLU A 82 14.01 -7.95 0.40
C GLU A 82 14.30 -6.62 1.09
N GLU A 83 13.83 -6.47 2.33
CA GLU A 83 13.91 -5.22 3.07
C GLU A 83 15.30 -4.86 3.61
N ASP A 84 16.21 -5.81 3.64
CA ASP A 84 17.60 -5.59 4.04
C ASP A 84 18.56 -6.27 3.04
N GLN A 85 18.80 -5.58 1.92
CA GLN A 85 19.71 -6.01 0.86
C GLN A 85 20.77 -4.94 0.58
N PRO A 86 21.87 -4.88 1.36
CA PRO A 86 22.93 -3.88 1.19
C PRO A 86 23.52 -3.85 -0.22
N ASP A 87 23.72 -5.01 -0.85
CA ASP A 87 24.31 -5.18 -2.18
C ASP A 87 23.37 -4.74 -3.33
N GLU A 88 22.07 -4.55 -3.07
CA GLU A 88 21.10 -4.01 -4.02
C GLU A 88 20.80 -2.52 -3.78
N ASN A 89 21.46 -1.88 -2.81
CA ASN A 89 21.29 -0.48 -2.46
C ASN A 89 22.62 0.29 -2.49
N PHE A 90 22.52 1.61 -2.70
CA PHE A 90 23.63 2.53 -2.43
C PHE A 90 23.41 3.21 -1.07
N PHE A 91 24.44 3.28 -0.25
CA PHE A 91 24.44 4.06 0.99
C PHE A 91 25.84 4.53 1.38
N PHE A 92 25.88 5.64 2.13
CA PHE A 92 27.12 6.13 2.73
C PHE A 92 27.52 5.32 3.95
N ASN A 93 28.80 5.36 4.28
CA ASN A 93 29.38 4.61 5.39
C ASN A 93 28.72 4.97 6.73
N ALA A 94 28.64 4.00 7.62
CA ALA A 94 28.22 4.20 9.00
C ALA A 94 29.09 5.27 9.69
N ASP A 95 28.58 5.88 10.73
CA ASP A 95 29.23 6.95 11.50
C ASP A 95 29.60 8.19 10.66
N THR A 96 28.92 8.41 9.54
CA THR A 96 29.11 9.60 8.71
C THR A 96 27.81 10.42 8.64
N PRO A 97 27.92 11.76 8.53
CA PRO A 97 26.73 12.61 8.44
C PRO A 97 25.98 12.50 7.10
N GLY A 98 26.37 11.56 6.24
CA GLY A 98 25.91 11.42 4.87
C GLY A 98 26.98 11.77 3.86
N GLY A 99 26.60 12.38 2.73
CA GLY A 99 27.52 12.76 1.67
C GLY A 99 26.83 13.39 0.48
N ARG A 100 27.62 13.72 -0.56
CA ARG A 100 27.13 14.37 -1.77
C ARG A 100 27.29 13.47 -2.99
N LEU A 101 26.18 13.20 -3.68
CA LEU A 101 26.13 12.49 -4.95
C LEU A 101 25.83 13.49 -6.08
N ARG A 102 26.62 13.44 -7.15
CA ARG A 102 26.34 14.17 -8.39
C ARG A 102 25.98 13.19 -9.49
N LEU A 103 24.86 13.43 -10.15
CA LEU A 103 24.49 12.82 -11.43
C LEU A 103 24.85 13.79 -12.56
N ASP A 104 25.65 13.36 -13.54
CA ASP A 104 25.92 14.05 -14.81
C ASP A 104 25.11 13.37 -15.91
N LEU A 105 24.17 14.11 -16.50
CA LEU A 105 23.31 13.64 -17.60
C LEU A 105 24.00 13.72 -18.97
N ASN A 106 25.30 14.02 -18.99
CA ASN A 106 26.19 14.21 -20.14
C ASN A 106 25.90 15.46 -20.98
N GLN A 107 24.69 15.94 -21.00
CA GLN A 107 24.25 17.18 -21.68
C GLN A 107 23.11 17.84 -20.91
N VAL A 108 22.79 19.06 -21.22
CA VAL A 108 21.59 19.74 -20.70
C VAL A 108 20.36 19.02 -21.24
N LYS A 109 19.46 18.63 -20.34
CA LYS A 109 18.18 17.97 -20.66
C LYS A 109 17.04 18.67 -19.93
N THR A 110 15.89 18.71 -20.57
CA THR A 110 14.64 19.10 -19.90
C THR A 110 14.22 17.98 -18.94
N ILE A 111 14.14 18.31 -17.66
CA ILE A 111 13.73 17.38 -16.60
C ILE A 111 12.29 17.67 -16.22
N LYS A 112 11.42 16.69 -16.32
CA LYS A 112 10.01 16.76 -15.91
C LYS A 112 9.81 16.29 -14.48
N GLN A 113 10.55 15.24 -14.09
CA GLN A 113 10.33 14.58 -12.83
C GLN A 113 11.61 13.89 -12.34
N ILE A 114 11.82 13.92 -11.04
CA ILE A 114 12.93 13.22 -10.37
C ILE A 114 12.31 12.39 -9.26
N ASN A 115 12.54 11.06 -9.27
CA ASN A 115 12.06 10.16 -8.25
C ASN A 115 13.22 9.49 -7.55
N THR A 116 13.12 9.30 -6.24
CA THR A 116 14.10 8.56 -5.43
C THR A 116 13.38 7.49 -4.63
N TYR A 117 14.01 6.33 -4.48
CA TYR A 117 13.44 5.17 -3.79
C TYR A 117 14.44 4.62 -2.79
N SER A 118 13.92 4.13 -1.65
CA SER A 118 14.73 3.50 -0.60
C SER A 118 13.91 2.44 0.12
N TRP A 119 14.58 1.42 0.67
CA TRP A 119 13.94 0.37 1.43
C TRP A 119 14.88 -0.21 2.50
N HIS A 120 14.42 -0.20 3.76
CA HIS A 120 15.10 -0.81 4.89
C HIS A 120 14.14 -0.99 6.07
N PRO A 121 14.28 -2.04 6.91
CA PRO A 121 13.35 -2.29 8.03
C PRO A 121 13.45 -1.30 9.19
N GLY A 122 14.46 -0.42 9.21
CA GLY A 122 14.70 0.57 10.26
C GLY A 122 15.04 1.94 9.73
N THR A 123 15.86 2.67 10.49
CA THR A 123 16.22 4.09 10.29
C THR A 123 16.90 4.42 8.96
N ARG A 124 17.34 3.43 8.19
CA ARG A 124 17.88 3.60 6.83
C ARG A 124 16.81 3.58 5.73
N GLY A 125 15.51 3.37 6.08
CA GLY A 125 14.40 3.48 5.13
C GLY A 125 14.13 4.92 4.70
N PRO A 126 13.97 5.88 5.62
CA PRO A 126 13.68 7.27 5.29
C PRO A 126 14.78 7.95 4.50
N GLN A 127 14.42 9.03 3.80
CA GLN A 127 15.32 9.83 2.95
C GLN A 127 15.42 11.26 3.49
N VAL A 128 16.64 11.75 3.66
CA VAL A 128 16.91 13.16 4.01
C VAL A 128 17.96 13.71 3.06
N TYR A 129 17.57 14.63 2.19
CA TYR A 129 18.49 15.28 1.27
C TYR A 129 18.00 16.65 0.77
N LYS A 130 18.94 17.48 0.31
CA LYS A 130 18.66 18.65 -0.52
C LYS A 130 19.06 18.34 -1.95
N LEU A 131 18.17 18.65 -2.88
CA LEU A 131 18.42 18.51 -4.32
C LEU A 131 18.79 19.84 -4.92
N TYR A 132 19.91 19.90 -5.60
CA TYR A 132 20.36 21.02 -6.41
C TYR A 132 20.50 20.60 -7.86
N ALA A 133 20.37 21.57 -8.78
CA ALA A 133 20.54 21.36 -10.22
C ALA A 133 21.38 22.47 -10.83
N ALA A 134 22.08 22.15 -11.92
CA ALA A 134 22.88 23.12 -12.66
C ALA A 134 23.02 22.75 -14.14
N THR A 135 23.11 23.77 -15.00
CA THR A 135 23.50 23.56 -16.41
C THR A 135 25.00 23.36 -16.57
N GLY A 136 25.80 23.87 -15.63
CA GLY A 136 27.26 23.92 -15.72
C GLY A 136 27.80 25.14 -16.44
N ALA A 137 26.94 26.06 -16.93
CA ALA A 137 27.35 27.22 -17.70
C ALA A 137 27.62 28.47 -16.84
N ALA A 138 27.29 28.46 -15.56
CA ALA A 138 27.50 29.59 -14.67
C ALA A 138 29.01 29.94 -14.53
N ALA A 139 29.33 31.22 -14.54
CA ALA A 139 30.71 31.64 -14.26
C ALA A 139 31.15 31.18 -12.86
N GLY A 140 32.30 30.55 -12.77
CA GLY A 140 32.76 29.96 -11.50
C GLY A 140 32.07 28.71 -11.06
N PHE A 141 31.34 28.02 -11.96
CA PHE A 141 30.68 26.77 -11.66
C PHE A 141 31.68 25.73 -11.09
N ASN A 142 31.36 25.23 -9.93
CA ASN A 142 32.08 24.09 -9.33
C ASN A 142 31.23 22.84 -9.40
N ALA A 143 31.61 21.88 -10.24
CA ALA A 143 30.89 20.64 -10.44
C ALA A 143 31.01 19.65 -9.26
N ALA A 144 31.88 19.91 -8.28
CA ALA A 144 32.16 19.03 -7.15
C ALA A 144 32.31 19.80 -5.83
N PRO A 145 31.25 20.53 -5.40
CA PRO A 145 31.32 21.31 -4.16
C PRO A 145 31.36 20.34 -2.96
N LYS A 146 32.46 20.41 -2.20
CA LYS A 146 32.67 19.59 -1.01
C LYS A 146 31.77 20.04 0.15
N HIS A 147 31.58 19.18 1.13
CA HIS A 147 30.87 19.52 2.36
C HIS A 147 31.47 20.79 2.98
N GLY A 148 30.64 21.66 3.52
CA GLY A 148 31.08 23.00 3.98
C GLY A 148 31.07 24.09 2.89
N THR A 149 30.95 23.72 1.60
CA THR A 149 30.71 24.69 0.51
C THR A 149 29.21 24.73 0.22
N ASP A 150 28.61 25.94 0.23
CA ASP A 150 27.23 26.11 -0.23
C ASP A 150 27.16 25.92 -1.74
N PRO A 151 26.42 24.92 -2.26
CA PRO A 151 26.28 24.72 -3.70
C PRO A 151 25.71 25.96 -4.40
N ALA A 152 24.82 26.73 -3.77
CA ALA A 152 24.25 27.94 -4.37
C ALA A 152 25.32 29.03 -4.66
N ALA A 153 26.38 29.08 -3.84
CA ALA A 153 27.47 30.02 -4.04
C ALA A 153 28.38 29.64 -5.21
N CYS A 154 28.24 28.47 -5.80
CA CYS A 154 29.09 27.97 -6.89
C CYS A 154 28.29 27.46 -8.10
N GLY A 155 27.19 28.11 -8.40
CA GLY A 155 26.45 27.95 -9.66
C GLY A 155 25.41 26.86 -9.68
N TRP A 156 24.99 26.33 -8.51
CA TRP A 156 23.87 25.44 -8.38
C TRP A 156 22.60 26.15 -7.93
N THR A 157 21.45 25.66 -8.37
CA THR A 157 20.13 26.14 -7.93
C THR A 157 19.51 25.06 -7.05
N MET A 158 19.04 25.42 -5.86
CA MET A 158 18.30 24.51 -5.01
C MET A 158 16.91 24.26 -5.60
N ILE A 159 16.55 22.99 -5.80
CA ILE A 159 15.26 22.55 -6.37
C ILE A 159 14.30 22.14 -5.25
N ALA A 160 14.74 21.28 -4.35
CA ALA A 160 13.87 20.75 -3.30
C ALA A 160 14.68 20.42 -2.02
N SER A 161 13.97 20.40 -0.90
CA SER A 161 14.42 19.81 0.35
C SER A 161 13.48 18.67 0.71
N VAL A 162 14.04 17.48 0.92
CA VAL A 162 13.31 16.24 1.22
C VAL A 162 13.67 15.77 2.62
N ASP A 163 12.65 15.49 3.41
CA ASP A 163 12.75 14.81 4.69
C ASP A 163 11.50 13.93 4.84
N THR A 164 11.69 12.62 4.76
CA THR A 164 10.60 11.65 4.82
C THR A 164 10.45 11.01 6.18
N ARG A 165 11.24 11.43 7.18
CA ARG A 165 11.14 10.92 8.55
C ARG A 165 9.78 11.27 9.14
N SER A 166 9.10 10.27 9.72
CA SER A 166 7.87 10.46 10.48
C SER A 166 8.18 10.61 11.96
N LYS A 167 7.38 11.41 12.65
CA LYS A 167 7.40 11.51 14.12
C LYS A 167 6.45 10.51 14.78
N ASP A 168 5.51 9.97 14.00
CA ASP A 168 4.35 9.23 14.51
C ASP A 168 4.32 7.76 14.04
N SER A 169 5.31 7.30 13.27
CA SER A 169 5.41 5.92 12.78
C SER A 169 6.84 5.40 12.86
N GLU A 170 6.96 4.07 12.92
CA GLU A 170 8.26 3.39 12.81
C GLU A 170 8.98 3.78 11.50
N PRO A 171 10.30 3.96 11.55
CA PRO A 171 11.05 4.51 10.41
C PRO A 171 11.23 3.52 9.26
N GLY A 172 10.95 2.23 9.46
CA GLY A 172 11.19 1.19 8.45
C GLY A 172 10.18 1.18 7.32
N GLY A 173 10.52 0.50 6.23
CA GLY A 173 9.67 0.30 5.06
C GLY A 173 10.24 0.85 3.77
N GLN A 174 9.38 0.87 2.73
CA GLN A 174 9.71 1.44 1.43
C GLN A 174 9.32 2.90 1.37
N TYR A 175 10.23 3.75 0.92
CA TYR A 175 9.97 5.16 0.67
C TYR A 175 10.15 5.50 -0.80
N GLY A 176 9.24 6.30 -1.32
CA GLY A 176 9.32 6.90 -2.63
C GLY A 176 9.13 8.41 -2.53
N VAL A 177 9.93 9.17 -3.25
CA VAL A 177 9.79 10.62 -3.37
C VAL A 177 9.69 10.98 -4.84
N SER A 178 8.77 11.86 -5.19
CA SER A 178 8.63 12.40 -6.55
C SER A 178 8.67 13.91 -6.51
N ILE A 179 9.59 14.50 -7.26
CA ILE A 179 9.81 15.95 -7.39
C ILE A 179 9.44 16.34 -8.81
N SER A 180 8.47 17.23 -8.97
CA SER A 180 7.98 17.73 -10.26
C SER A 180 7.58 19.20 -10.15
N ASP A 181 7.35 19.84 -11.30
CA ASP A 181 6.84 21.20 -11.37
C ASP A 181 5.42 21.20 -11.94
N SER A 182 4.50 21.90 -11.29
CA SER A 182 3.11 22.04 -11.74
C SER A 182 2.97 22.80 -13.07
N ALA A 183 3.96 23.63 -13.41
CA ALA A 183 4.01 24.37 -14.68
C ALA A 183 4.56 23.54 -15.85
N GLY A 184 5.03 22.31 -15.58
CA GLY A 184 5.35 21.34 -16.62
C GLY A 184 6.79 20.83 -16.70
N ALA A 185 7.81 21.53 -16.22
CA ALA A 185 9.18 21.05 -16.16
C ALA A 185 9.90 21.60 -14.93
N VAL A 186 10.68 20.74 -14.27
CA VAL A 186 11.60 21.16 -13.18
C VAL A 186 12.65 22.13 -13.71
N GLY A 187 13.04 21.95 -14.96
CA GLY A 187 13.94 22.85 -15.68
C GLY A 187 14.88 22.11 -16.63
N ASP A 188 15.78 22.88 -17.25
CA ASP A 188 16.80 22.37 -18.16
C ASP A 188 18.15 22.31 -17.44
N TYR A 189 18.63 21.09 -17.17
CA TYR A 189 19.84 20.88 -16.38
C TYR A 189 20.71 19.77 -16.96
N ARG A 190 22.02 19.86 -16.72
CA ARG A 190 22.97 18.79 -16.97
C ARG A 190 23.32 18.03 -15.70
N TYR A 191 23.40 18.74 -14.58
CA TYR A 191 23.87 18.17 -13.32
C TYR A 191 22.77 18.23 -12.27
N LEU A 192 22.63 17.12 -11.52
CA LEU A 192 21.88 17.07 -10.28
C LEU A 192 22.84 16.73 -9.12
N LEU A 193 22.69 17.40 -7.98
CA LEU A 193 23.48 17.18 -6.78
C LEU A 193 22.51 16.85 -5.64
N PHE A 194 22.64 15.66 -5.10
CA PHE A 194 21.95 15.20 -3.90
C PHE A 194 22.88 15.40 -2.70
N ASP A 195 22.56 16.35 -1.83
CA ASP A 195 23.25 16.61 -0.57
C ASP A 195 22.57 15.80 0.52
N CYS A 196 22.95 14.53 0.68
CA CYS A 196 22.32 13.54 1.53
C CYS A 196 22.79 13.71 2.98
N SER A 197 21.85 13.65 3.91
CA SER A 197 22.12 13.63 5.35
C SER A 197 21.74 12.29 5.94
N ALA A 198 22.39 11.89 7.04
CA ALA A 198 21.93 10.78 7.84
C ALA A 198 20.53 11.04 8.40
N THR A 199 19.71 10.00 8.51
CA THR A 199 18.35 10.09 9.04
C THR A 199 18.33 10.19 10.55
N GLU A 200 19.38 9.71 11.19
CA GLU A 200 19.66 9.81 12.63
C GLU A 200 21.17 9.83 12.87
N THR A 201 21.56 10.12 14.09
CA THR A 201 22.98 10.19 14.50
C THR A 201 23.27 9.37 15.75
N ASP A 202 22.25 8.75 16.34
CA ASP A 202 22.35 8.13 17.68
C ASP A 202 23.01 6.74 17.65
N ASP A 203 22.85 5.98 16.55
CA ASP A 203 23.40 4.62 16.42
C ASP A 203 24.47 4.48 15.33
N GLY A 204 24.84 5.55 14.64
CA GLY A 204 25.82 5.53 13.55
C GLY A 204 25.36 4.92 12.24
N PHE A 205 24.17 4.34 12.18
CA PHE A 205 23.63 3.63 11.02
C PHE A 205 22.52 4.41 10.27
N GLY A 206 22.43 5.71 10.45
CA GLY A 206 21.36 6.54 9.90
C GLY A 206 21.47 6.89 8.40
N ASN A 207 22.36 6.27 7.62
CA ASN A 207 22.49 6.58 6.18
C ASN A 207 21.49 5.77 5.35
N THR A 208 20.69 6.48 4.54
CA THR A 208 19.61 5.92 3.70
C THR A 208 20.10 4.86 2.72
N PHE A 209 19.37 3.74 2.63
CA PHE A 209 19.53 2.73 1.59
C PHE A 209 18.81 3.16 0.32
N TYR A 210 19.49 3.91 -0.56
CA TYR A 210 18.93 4.32 -1.84
C TYR A 210 18.90 3.16 -2.82
N SER A 211 17.70 2.77 -3.26
CA SER A 211 17.46 1.66 -4.18
C SER A 211 17.51 2.08 -5.64
N GLU A 212 16.98 3.26 -5.97
CA GLU A 212 16.94 3.78 -7.35
C GLU A 212 16.72 5.29 -7.35
N ILE A 213 17.26 5.97 -8.36
CA ILE A 213 17.02 7.39 -8.66
C ILE A 213 16.65 7.51 -10.15
N SER A 214 15.39 7.78 -10.43
CA SER A 214 14.87 7.96 -11.79
C SER A 214 14.76 9.45 -12.14
N VAL A 215 15.36 9.85 -13.26
CA VAL A 215 15.25 11.21 -13.81
C VAL A 215 14.55 11.13 -15.15
N LEU A 216 13.36 11.72 -15.26
CA LEU A 216 12.46 11.56 -16.40
C LEU A 216 12.39 12.84 -17.22
N GLY A 217 12.56 12.69 -18.52
CA GLY A 217 12.37 13.74 -19.54
C GLY A 217 10.91 13.89 -20.00
N PRO A 218 10.61 14.81 -20.93
CA PRO A 218 9.24 15.05 -21.42
C PRO A 218 8.56 13.84 -22.05
N GLU A 219 9.33 12.96 -22.68
CA GLU A 219 8.82 11.77 -23.38
C GLU A 219 8.67 10.55 -22.43
N GLU A 220 9.30 10.62 -21.25
CA GLU A 220 9.35 9.52 -20.28
C GLU A 220 8.34 9.69 -19.15
N VAL A 221 7.84 10.91 -18.94
CA VAL A 221 6.73 11.18 -18.03
C VAL A 221 5.45 10.98 -18.80
N ALA A 222 4.69 9.95 -18.48
CA ALA A 222 3.30 9.89 -18.90
C ALA A 222 2.63 11.21 -18.48
N PRO A 223 1.82 11.86 -19.36
CA PRO A 223 1.14 13.09 -19.00
C PRO A 223 0.44 12.89 -17.65
N ALA A 224 0.62 13.86 -16.74
CA ALA A 224 0.03 13.80 -15.41
C ALA A 224 -1.47 13.55 -15.56
N GLY A 225 -1.91 12.32 -15.24
CA GLY A 225 -3.30 11.90 -15.45
C GLY A 225 -3.53 10.92 -16.59
N ALA A 226 -2.50 10.45 -17.30
CA ALA A 226 -2.70 9.31 -18.20
C ALA A 226 -2.67 8.00 -17.36
N PRO A 227 -3.81 7.32 -17.16
CA PRO A 227 -3.78 5.90 -16.87
C PRO A 227 -3.15 5.23 -18.09
N SER A 228 -2.20 4.34 -17.86
CA SER A 228 -1.61 3.51 -18.91
C SER A 228 -2.73 2.81 -19.70
N GLY A 229 -2.89 3.20 -20.97
CA GLY A 229 -3.67 2.48 -21.95
C GLY A 229 -5.17 2.74 -21.94
N ASP A 230 -5.62 3.34 -23.05
CA ASP A 230 -6.96 3.36 -23.63
C ASP A 230 -8.03 4.26 -23.04
N ALA A 231 -8.46 5.18 -23.92
CA ALA A 231 -9.73 5.89 -24.02
C ALA A 231 -10.07 6.85 -22.88
N ASN A 232 -10.46 8.08 -23.26
CA ASN A 232 -11.20 9.09 -22.50
C ASN A 232 -11.65 8.62 -21.11
N PRO A 233 -11.34 9.35 -20.02
CA PRO A 233 -11.99 9.06 -18.75
C PRO A 233 -13.49 9.34 -18.94
N VAL A 234 -14.23 8.32 -19.24
CA VAL A 234 -15.63 8.27 -18.83
C VAL A 234 -15.54 8.39 -17.31
N GLU A 235 -16.05 9.48 -16.73
CA GLU A 235 -16.33 9.53 -15.29
C GLU A 235 -17.18 8.29 -15.00
N SER A 236 -16.53 7.20 -14.59
CA SER A 236 -17.25 6.01 -14.19
C SER A 236 -17.88 6.34 -12.84
N LYS A 237 -19.13 6.75 -12.89
CA LYS A 237 -19.93 6.88 -11.68
C LYS A 237 -19.85 5.55 -10.93
N PRO A 238 -19.70 5.56 -9.61
CA PRO A 238 -19.75 4.34 -8.84
C PRO A 238 -21.00 3.53 -9.19
N TYR A 239 -20.82 2.24 -9.40
CA TYR A 239 -21.93 1.33 -9.64
C TYR A 239 -22.63 1.03 -8.33
N VAL A 240 -23.91 1.35 -8.23
CA VAL A 240 -24.73 1.09 -7.05
C VAL A 240 -25.63 -0.11 -7.32
N ALA A 241 -25.52 -1.11 -6.48
CA ALA A 241 -26.32 -2.33 -6.58
C ALA A 241 -27.06 -2.61 -5.26
N ARG A 242 -28.26 -3.17 -5.36
CA ARG A 242 -29.14 -3.47 -4.22
C ARG A 242 -29.50 -4.93 -4.22
N THR A 243 -29.74 -5.47 -3.01
CA THR A 243 -30.36 -6.78 -2.86
C THR A 243 -31.78 -6.78 -3.45
N PRO A 244 -32.31 -7.94 -3.88
CA PRO A 244 -33.65 -8.02 -4.50
C PRO A 244 -34.78 -7.47 -3.63
N ASP A 245 -34.66 -7.56 -2.31
CA ASP A 245 -35.58 -7.01 -1.32
C ASP A 245 -35.35 -5.51 -1.03
N GLY A 246 -34.33 -4.91 -1.63
CA GLY A 246 -33.94 -3.51 -1.44
C GLY A 246 -33.34 -3.17 -0.07
N LYS A 247 -33.13 -4.17 0.80
CA LYS A 247 -32.69 -3.98 2.19
C LYS A 247 -31.25 -3.51 2.31
N TYR A 248 -30.37 -3.99 1.43
CA TYR A 248 -28.95 -3.67 1.44
C TYR A 248 -28.52 -3.04 0.11
N GLU A 249 -27.63 -2.07 0.20
CA GLU A 249 -27.07 -1.36 -0.94
C GLU A 249 -25.54 -1.41 -0.86
N ILE A 250 -24.91 -1.80 -1.96
CA ILE A 250 -23.45 -1.83 -2.08
C ILE A 250 -23.04 -0.88 -3.21
N THR A 251 -22.19 0.08 -2.90
CA THR A 251 -21.59 0.98 -3.89
C THR A 251 -20.22 0.45 -4.29
N PHE A 252 -20.03 0.11 -5.55
CA PHE A 252 -18.76 -0.32 -6.12
C PHE A 252 -18.08 0.85 -6.83
N ASP A 253 -16.89 1.22 -6.36
CA ASP A 253 -16.11 2.30 -6.93
C ASP A 253 -14.91 1.72 -7.70
N THR A 254 -15.00 1.75 -9.02
CA THR A 254 -13.93 1.34 -9.93
C THR A 254 -13.27 2.52 -10.63
N SER A 255 -13.47 3.76 -10.14
CA SER A 255 -12.93 4.97 -10.75
C SER A 255 -11.40 4.95 -10.90
N ARG A 256 -10.72 4.19 -10.03
CA ARG A 256 -9.27 3.97 -10.03
C ARG A 256 -8.84 2.63 -10.65
N ALA A 257 -9.80 1.88 -11.17
CA ALA A 257 -9.63 0.53 -11.72
C ALA A 257 -10.70 0.27 -12.79
N THR A 258 -10.79 1.15 -13.77
CA THR A 258 -11.84 1.09 -14.82
C THR A 258 -11.84 -0.23 -15.59
N ASN A 259 -10.68 -0.85 -15.75
CA ASN A 259 -10.52 -2.17 -16.35
C ASN A 259 -11.02 -3.34 -15.47
N MET A 260 -11.47 -3.07 -14.24
CA MET A 260 -12.15 -4.03 -13.36
C MET A 260 -13.68 -3.83 -13.34
N ALA A 261 -14.20 -2.81 -14.02
CA ALA A 261 -15.62 -2.44 -13.96
C ALA A 261 -16.53 -3.58 -14.44
N GLU A 262 -16.20 -4.20 -15.57
CA GLU A 262 -16.98 -5.31 -16.12
C GLU A 262 -16.99 -6.53 -15.17
N TRP A 263 -15.83 -6.94 -14.67
CA TRP A 263 -15.74 -8.02 -13.69
C TRP A 263 -16.49 -7.70 -12.41
N THR A 264 -16.38 -6.44 -11.92
CA THR A 264 -17.07 -5.98 -10.74
C THR A 264 -18.59 -6.07 -10.90
N THR A 265 -19.12 -5.60 -12.05
CA THR A 265 -20.56 -5.63 -12.32
C THR A 265 -21.10 -7.03 -12.53
N ASN A 266 -20.34 -7.86 -13.30
CA ASN A 266 -20.87 -9.15 -13.78
C ASN A 266 -20.55 -10.33 -12.85
N LYS A 267 -19.57 -10.21 -11.96
CA LYS A 267 -19.12 -11.29 -11.07
C LYS A 267 -19.14 -10.90 -9.60
N LEU A 268 -18.46 -9.82 -9.23
CA LEU A 268 -18.31 -9.45 -7.84
C LEU A 268 -19.62 -8.96 -7.22
N ALA A 269 -20.30 -8.02 -7.85
CA ALA A 269 -21.52 -7.43 -7.29
C ALA A 269 -22.64 -8.46 -7.09
N PRO A 270 -22.95 -9.35 -8.06
CA PRO A 270 -23.93 -10.42 -7.83
C PRO A 270 -23.58 -11.32 -6.64
N ALA A 271 -22.29 -11.70 -6.52
CA ALA A 271 -21.84 -12.54 -5.42
C ALA A 271 -22.01 -11.86 -4.05
N LEU A 272 -21.57 -10.59 -3.92
CA LEU A 272 -21.70 -9.88 -2.64
C LEU A 272 -23.16 -9.55 -2.29
N LEU A 273 -24.00 -9.24 -3.27
CA LEU A 273 -25.44 -9.03 -3.04
C LEU A 273 -26.14 -10.31 -2.58
N GLU A 274 -25.71 -11.48 -3.05
CA GLU A 274 -26.22 -12.76 -2.61
C GLU A 274 -25.75 -13.09 -1.20
N TRP A 275 -24.47 -12.87 -0.90
CA TRP A 275 -23.85 -13.38 0.31
C TRP A 275 -23.89 -12.43 1.51
N TYR A 276 -23.94 -11.11 1.30
CA TYR A 276 -24.01 -10.17 2.41
C TYR A 276 -25.24 -10.38 3.32
N PRO A 277 -26.47 -10.58 2.80
CA PRO A 277 -27.61 -10.92 3.65
C PRO A 277 -27.44 -12.22 4.43
N LYS A 278 -26.76 -13.22 3.85
CA LYS A 278 -26.48 -14.50 4.50
C LYS A 278 -25.46 -14.33 5.65
N ILE A 279 -24.45 -13.47 5.48
CA ILE A 279 -23.49 -13.12 6.54
C ILE A 279 -24.23 -12.44 7.69
N VAL A 280 -25.11 -11.47 7.39
CA VAL A 280 -25.92 -10.77 8.40
C VAL A 280 -26.80 -11.72 9.18
N ALA A 281 -27.46 -12.64 8.48
CA ALA A 281 -28.30 -13.66 9.12
C ALA A 281 -27.52 -14.65 9.98
N TYR A 282 -26.29 -14.97 9.59
CA TYR A 282 -25.43 -15.89 10.31
C TYR A 282 -24.77 -15.27 11.55
N LEU A 283 -24.53 -13.94 11.54
CA LEU A 283 -23.87 -13.21 12.62
C LEU A 283 -24.82 -12.22 13.31
N PRO A 284 -25.93 -12.68 13.89
CA PRO A 284 -26.90 -11.80 14.54
C PRO A 284 -26.31 -11.18 15.81
N GLY A 285 -27.06 -10.27 16.43
CA GLY A 285 -26.80 -9.70 17.76
C GLY A 285 -28.05 -9.01 18.27
N ASP A 286 -28.26 -9.05 19.58
CA ASP A 286 -29.41 -8.43 20.21
C ASP A 286 -29.34 -6.91 20.05
N GLY A 287 -30.39 -6.34 19.42
CA GLY A 287 -30.43 -4.90 19.14
C GLY A 287 -29.42 -4.41 18.10
N TYR A 288 -28.68 -5.31 17.44
CA TYR A 288 -27.73 -4.95 16.40
C TYR A 288 -28.37 -4.99 15.00
N GLU A 289 -28.21 -3.91 14.26
CA GLU A 289 -28.50 -3.88 12.83
C GLU A 289 -27.19 -3.71 12.04
N ALA A 290 -26.91 -4.67 11.17
CA ALA A 290 -25.75 -4.58 10.27
C ALA A 290 -25.88 -3.39 9.30
N PRO A 291 -24.78 -2.80 8.83
CA PRO A 291 -24.81 -1.71 7.88
C PRO A 291 -25.69 -2.01 6.67
N LYS A 292 -26.70 -1.15 6.43
CA LYS A 292 -27.59 -1.27 5.26
C LYS A 292 -26.92 -0.79 3.98
N GLN A 293 -25.83 0.00 4.13
CA GLN A 293 -25.06 0.56 3.02
C GLN A 293 -23.58 0.48 3.34
N PHE A 294 -22.78 0.03 2.37
CA PHE A 294 -21.32 0.07 2.44
C PHE A 294 -20.69 0.22 1.05
N ARG A 295 -19.40 0.49 1.00
CA ARG A 295 -18.67 0.70 -0.26
C ARG A 295 -17.56 -0.31 -0.44
N VAL A 296 -17.42 -0.80 -1.66
CA VAL A 296 -16.27 -1.59 -2.13
C VAL A 296 -15.49 -0.73 -3.12
N ILE A 297 -14.25 -0.43 -2.82
CA ILE A 297 -13.39 0.45 -3.62
C ILE A 297 -12.27 -0.39 -4.21
N LEU A 298 -12.29 -0.58 -5.53
CA LEU A 298 -11.19 -1.20 -6.26
C LEU A 298 -10.16 -0.12 -6.56
N ARG A 299 -8.94 -0.31 -6.06
CA ARG A 299 -7.89 0.70 -6.18
C ARG A 299 -6.51 0.09 -6.34
N PRO A 300 -5.55 0.82 -6.92
CA PRO A 300 -4.14 0.44 -6.84
C PRO A 300 -3.71 0.30 -5.38
N GLY A 301 -2.80 -0.61 -5.11
CA GLY A 301 -2.23 -0.84 -3.79
C GLY A 301 -1.74 -2.27 -3.64
N ASN A 302 -1.02 -2.52 -2.56
CA ASN A 302 -0.50 -3.83 -2.20
C ASN A 302 -1.40 -4.52 -1.19
N GLY A 303 -1.33 -5.84 -1.16
CA GLY A 303 -2.19 -6.67 -0.31
C GLY A 303 -3.36 -7.26 -1.06
N VAL A 304 -4.28 -7.83 -0.31
CA VAL A 304 -5.49 -8.50 -0.80
C VAL A 304 -6.66 -7.53 -0.76
N ALA A 305 -7.11 -7.23 0.43
CA ALA A 305 -8.20 -6.32 0.75
C ALA A 305 -8.10 -5.91 2.23
N ASP A 306 -8.84 -4.89 2.62
CA ASP A 306 -9.02 -4.50 4.02
C ASP A 306 -10.40 -3.86 4.23
N THR A 307 -10.89 -3.92 5.47
CA THR A 307 -12.14 -3.30 5.88
C THR A 307 -11.92 -2.25 6.96
N SER A 308 -12.53 -1.08 6.81
CA SER A 308 -12.59 -0.03 7.81
C SER A 308 -14.01 0.54 7.89
N GLY A 309 -14.72 0.20 8.96
CA GLY A 309 -16.14 0.53 9.12
C GLY A 309 -16.98 0.02 7.94
N ASN A 310 -17.67 0.91 7.25
CA ASN A 310 -18.51 0.58 6.10
C ASN A 310 -17.79 0.70 4.75
N ARG A 311 -16.45 0.53 4.73
CA ARG A 311 -15.64 0.61 3.53
C ARG A 311 -14.71 -0.58 3.42
N VAL A 312 -14.81 -1.28 2.30
CA VAL A 312 -13.90 -2.35 1.87
C VAL A 312 -12.99 -1.80 0.77
N ASN A 313 -11.68 -1.90 0.94
CA ASN A 313 -10.70 -1.63 -0.10
C ASN A 313 -10.26 -2.95 -0.72
N ALA A 314 -10.29 -3.05 -2.05
CA ALA A 314 -9.84 -4.20 -2.81
C ALA A 314 -8.64 -3.79 -3.68
N TYR A 315 -7.51 -4.48 -3.52
CA TYR A 315 -6.29 -4.09 -4.21
C TYR A 315 -6.15 -4.78 -5.57
N VAL A 316 -6.19 -3.96 -6.61
CA VAL A 316 -6.34 -4.38 -8.01
C VAL A 316 -5.28 -5.38 -8.50
N PRO A 317 -3.97 -5.24 -8.19
CA PRO A 317 -2.97 -6.20 -8.66
C PRO A 317 -3.27 -7.62 -8.21
N TRP A 318 -3.66 -7.80 -6.94
CA TRP A 318 -4.04 -9.11 -6.41
C TRP A 318 -5.39 -9.56 -6.95
N MET A 319 -6.40 -8.68 -6.98
CA MET A 319 -7.72 -8.98 -7.51
C MET A 319 -7.66 -9.48 -8.96
N LYS A 320 -6.83 -8.87 -9.82
CA LYS A 320 -6.63 -9.30 -11.20
C LYS A 320 -6.00 -10.69 -11.29
N ARG A 321 -4.99 -10.95 -10.49
CA ARG A 321 -4.34 -12.27 -10.48
C ARG A 321 -5.29 -13.37 -10.06
N GLU A 322 -6.16 -13.09 -9.10
CA GLU A 322 -7.06 -14.03 -8.48
C GLU A 322 -8.52 -13.93 -8.99
N MET A 323 -8.77 -13.23 -10.10
CA MET A 323 -10.13 -13.03 -10.65
C MET A 323 -10.94 -14.32 -10.83
N ASN A 324 -10.26 -15.41 -11.21
CA ASN A 324 -10.84 -16.74 -11.41
C ASN A 324 -10.56 -17.69 -10.23
N GLY A 325 -9.97 -17.20 -9.16
CA GLY A 325 -9.59 -17.94 -7.97
C GLY A 325 -10.21 -17.33 -6.71
N GLU A 326 -9.35 -16.81 -5.84
CA GLU A 326 -9.71 -16.38 -4.48
C GLU A 326 -10.31 -14.96 -4.38
N ALA A 327 -10.39 -14.17 -5.47
CA ALA A 327 -10.74 -12.75 -5.39
C ALA A 327 -12.12 -12.49 -4.76
N ILE A 328 -13.15 -13.20 -5.18
CA ILE A 328 -14.51 -13.03 -4.63
C ILE A 328 -14.54 -13.50 -3.16
N GLY A 329 -13.92 -14.64 -2.87
CA GLY A 329 -13.87 -15.19 -1.50
C GLY A 329 -13.17 -14.25 -0.52
N SER A 330 -12.12 -13.55 -0.94
CA SER A 330 -11.47 -12.56 -0.09
C SER A 330 -12.38 -11.37 0.20
N LEU A 331 -13.21 -10.93 -0.75
CA LEU A 331 -14.16 -9.84 -0.52
C LEU A 331 -15.39 -10.27 0.28
N VAL A 332 -15.74 -11.56 0.25
CA VAL A 332 -16.73 -12.14 1.20
C VAL A 332 -16.16 -12.13 2.62
N HIS A 333 -14.88 -12.45 2.81
CA HIS A 333 -14.17 -12.30 4.09
C HIS A 333 -14.27 -10.84 4.61
N GLU A 334 -13.99 -9.86 3.76
CA GLU A 334 -14.10 -8.44 4.13
C GLU A 334 -15.55 -8.03 4.47
N CYS A 335 -16.55 -8.58 3.78
CA CYS A 335 -17.95 -8.36 4.13
C CYS A 335 -18.31 -8.90 5.53
N VAL A 336 -17.63 -9.95 6.01
CA VAL A 336 -17.80 -10.41 7.40
C VAL A 336 -17.33 -9.31 8.36
N HIS A 337 -16.20 -8.64 8.10
CA HIS A 337 -15.74 -7.53 8.93
C HIS A 337 -16.70 -6.35 8.94
N VAL A 338 -17.35 -6.03 7.80
CA VAL A 338 -18.43 -5.02 7.77
C VAL A 338 -19.56 -5.39 8.74
N VAL A 339 -19.94 -6.69 8.79
CA VAL A 339 -21.01 -7.18 9.69
C VAL A 339 -20.52 -7.33 11.13
N GLN A 340 -19.28 -7.69 11.38
CA GLN A 340 -18.69 -7.78 12.73
C GLN A 340 -18.81 -6.47 13.49
N HIS A 341 -18.41 -5.37 12.89
CA HIS A 341 -18.57 -3.99 13.40
C HIS A 341 -18.21 -3.85 14.89
N TYR A 342 -17.05 -4.37 15.26
CA TYR A 342 -16.62 -4.48 16.66
C TYR A 342 -16.21 -3.17 17.33
N ASP A 343 -16.10 -2.07 16.58
CA ASP A 343 -15.69 -0.76 17.09
C ASP A 343 -16.82 -0.02 17.84
N SER A 344 -18.02 -0.58 17.86
CA SER A 344 -19.20 0.02 18.49
C SER A 344 -19.67 -0.84 19.66
N HIS A 345 -19.41 -0.38 20.88
CA HIS A 345 -19.89 -1.00 22.12
C HIS A 345 -20.79 -0.06 22.90
N PRO A 346 -21.99 0.30 22.38
CA PRO A 346 -22.80 1.37 22.99
C PRO A 346 -23.28 1.06 24.41
N GLN A 347 -23.26 -0.19 24.83
CA GLN A 347 -23.76 -0.62 26.13
C GLN A 347 -22.67 -1.06 27.12
N ASN A 348 -21.41 -1.21 26.69
CA ASN A 348 -20.30 -1.59 27.55
C ASN A 348 -19.25 -0.48 27.64
N PRO A 349 -19.16 0.23 28.78
CA PRO A 349 -18.18 1.30 28.96
C PRO A 349 -16.73 0.79 29.07
N HIS A 350 -16.53 -0.52 29.30
CA HIS A 350 -15.22 -1.15 29.43
C HIS A 350 -15.15 -2.43 28.60
N PRO A 351 -15.18 -2.33 27.26
CA PRO A 351 -15.24 -3.50 26.41
C PRO A 351 -13.96 -4.35 26.51
N ALA A 352 -14.14 -5.67 26.55
CA ALA A 352 -13.01 -6.59 26.45
C ALA A 352 -12.36 -6.48 25.07
N ARG A 353 -11.03 -6.53 25.03
CA ARG A 353 -10.30 -6.56 23.75
C ARG A 353 -10.58 -7.86 23.00
N ASN A 354 -11.06 -7.75 21.79
CA ASN A 354 -11.27 -8.91 20.93
C ASN A 354 -9.92 -9.50 20.46
N PRO A 355 -9.72 -10.84 20.57
CA PRO A 355 -8.50 -11.47 20.06
C PRO A 355 -8.44 -11.39 18.53
N GLY A 356 -7.37 -10.83 17.98
CA GLY A 356 -7.21 -10.64 16.53
C GLY A 356 -7.33 -11.97 15.74
N TYR A 357 -6.76 -13.07 16.26
CA TYR A 357 -6.90 -14.38 15.63
C TYR A 357 -8.37 -14.83 15.48
N LEU A 358 -9.24 -14.44 16.43
CA LEU A 358 -10.65 -14.82 16.40
C LEU A 358 -11.46 -13.90 15.50
N VAL A 359 -11.15 -12.62 15.47
CA VAL A 359 -11.74 -11.64 14.51
C VAL A 359 -11.57 -12.16 13.08
N GLU A 360 -10.35 -12.41 12.70
CA GLU A 360 -9.97 -12.91 11.38
C GLU A 360 -10.41 -14.36 11.15
N GLY A 361 -10.31 -15.17 12.21
CA GLY A 361 -10.71 -16.58 12.15
C GLY A 361 -12.20 -16.78 11.88
N ILE A 362 -13.08 -15.90 12.37
CA ILE A 362 -14.53 -15.92 12.07
C ILE A 362 -14.76 -15.53 10.61
N ALA A 363 -14.04 -14.54 10.09
CA ALA A 363 -14.16 -14.12 8.70
C ALA A 363 -13.71 -15.25 7.75
N ASP A 364 -12.57 -15.88 8.02
CA ASP A 364 -12.08 -17.02 7.26
C ASP A 364 -12.95 -18.28 7.45
N TYR A 365 -13.53 -18.50 8.64
CA TYR A 365 -14.49 -19.59 8.84
C TYR A 365 -15.69 -19.42 7.90
N TYR A 366 -16.26 -18.21 7.84
CA TYR A 366 -17.38 -17.95 6.94
C TYR A 366 -16.98 -18.15 5.48
N ARG A 367 -15.83 -17.60 5.06
CA ARG A 367 -15.30 -17.78 3.73
C ARG A 367 -15.12 -19.23 3.35
N TRP A 368 -14.34 -19.98 4.11
CA TRP A 368 -13.88 -21.33 3.73
C TRP A 368 -14.87 -22.44 4.02
N PHE A 369 -15.82 -22.27 4.94
CA PHE A 369 -16.74 -23.32 5.33
C PHE A 369 -18.21 -23.00 5.01
N LYS A 370 -18.55 -21.75 4.66
CA LYS A 370 -19.90 -21.38 4.24
C LYS A 370 -19.95 -20.93 2.79
N PHE A 371 -19.03 -20.05 2.35
CA PHE A 371 -19.03 -19.50 0.99
C PHE A 371 -18.40 -20.45 -0.04
N GLU A 372 -17.16 -20.91 0.18
CA GLU A 372 -16.41 -21.73 -0.78
C GLU A 372 -15.83 -23.04 -0.18
N PRO A 373 -16.69 -23.91 0.47
CA PRO A 373 -16.22 -25.12 1.13
C PRO A 373 -15.53 -26.11 0.19
N GLN A 374 -15.88 -26.09 -1.10
CA GLN A 374 -15.30 -26.95 -2.13
C GLN A 374 -13.83 -26.62 -2.43
N SER A 375 -13.37 -25.40 -2.13
CA SER A 375 -11.99 -24.97 -2.38
C SER A 375 -10.99 -25.62 -1.42
N LYS A 376 -11.48 -26.08 -0.25
CA LYS A 376 -10.66 -26.65 0.83
C LYS A 376 -9.52 -25.76 1.31
N GLY A 377 -9.66 -24.42 1.13
CA GLY A 377 -8.59 -23.43 1.37
C GLY A 377 -8.13 -23.33 2.83
N ALA A 378 -8.92 -23.78 3.80
CA ALA A 378 -8.55 -23.86 5.21
C ALA A 378 -8.18 -25.27 5.67
N GLU A 379 -7.95 -26.26 4.79
CA GLU A 379 -7.46 -27.57 5.19
C GLU A 379 -6.01 -27.51 5.71
N ILE A 380 -5.76 -28.25 6.79
CA ILE A 380 -4.44 -28.35 7.40
C ILE A 380 -3.64 -29.47 6.74
N SER A 381 -2.59 -29.12 6.01
CA SER A 381 -1.71 -30.10 5.38
C SER A 381 -0.86 -30.87 6.40
N LYS A 382 -0.31 -32.02 5.99
CA LYS A 382 0.63 -32.80 6.82
C LYS A 382 1.81 -31.97 7.36
N ARG A 383 2.33 -31.06 6.55
CA ARG A 383 3.41 -30.12 6.97
C ARG A 383 2.91 -29.08 7.97
N GLY A 384 1.64 -28.70 7.90
CA GLY A 384 1.03 -27.71 8.79
C GLY A 384 0.72 -28.27 10.19
N LEU A 385 0.55 -29.59 10.35
CA LEU A 385 0.18 -30.23 11.60
C LEU A 385 1.08 -29.86 12.79
N ALA A 386 2.39 -29.89 12.60
CA ALA A 386 3.35 -29.61 13.67
C ALA A 386 3.22 -28.16 14.21
N ARG A 387 2.70 -27.26 13.41
CA ARG A 387 2.53 -25.84 13.73
C ARG A 387 1.06 -25.47 13.98
N ALA A 388 0.14 -26.40 13.85
CA ALA A 388 -1.27 -26.13 14.07
C ALA A 388 -1.52 -25.75 15.53
N ASN A 389 -2.09 -24.57 15.72
CA ASN A 389 -2.59 -24.07 17.00
C ASN A 389 -3.79 -23.16 16.70
N TYR A 390 -4.79 -23.16 17.55
CA TYR A 390 -6.06 -22.47 17.30
C TYR A 390 -5.92 -20.98 16.97
N ASP A 391 -4.83 -20.33 17.40
CA ASP A 391 -4.54 -18.91 17.23
C ASP A 391 -3.41 -18.61 16.21
N ARG A 392 -2.98 -19.62 15.44
CA ARG A 392 -1.76 -19.51 14.61
C ARG A 392 -1.91 -18.62 13.38
N SER A 393 -3.03 -18.72 12.69
CA SER A 393 -3.33 -17.90 11.50
C SER A 393 -4.82 -17.99 11.16
N TYR A 394 -5.30 -17.07 10.33
CA TYR A 394 -6.70 -16.97 9.94
C TYR A 394 -7.34 -18.29 9.51
N ARG A 395 -6.74 -18.97 8.52
CA ARG A 395 -7.21 -20.27 8.00
C ARG A 395 -7.13 -21.40 9.03
N VAL A 396 -6.11 -21.37 9.89
CA VAL A 396 -5.95 -22.38 10.95
C VAL A 396 -7.02 -22.20 12.02
N THR A 397 -7.28 -20.97 12.44
CA THR A 397 -8.37 -20.64 13.36
C THR A 397 -9.72 -21.02 12.75
N ALA A 398 -9.95 -20.72 11.47
CA ALA A 398 -11.17 -21.12 10.77
C ALA A 398 -11.39 -22.64 10.78
N ASN A 399 -10.34 -23.43 10.54
CA ASN A 399 -10.42 -24.88 10.61
C ASN A 399 -10.73 -25.40 12.02
N PHE A 400 -10.11 -24.79 13.03
CA PHE A 400 -10.41 -25.07 14.43
C PHE A 400 -11.86 -24.75 14.78
N LEU A 401 -12.35 -23.56 14.40
CA LEU A 401 -13.74 -23.14 14.61
C LEU A 401 -14.72 -24.10 13.95
N ASN A 402 -14.45 -24.53 12.72
CA ASN A 402 -15.29 -25.49 12.02
C ASN A 402 -15.36 -26.83 12.77
N TRP A 403 -14.21 -27.34 13.19
CA TRP A 403 -14.15 -28.61 13.93
C TRP A 403 -14.91 -28.53 15.25
N VAL A 404 -14.76 -27.42 16.02
CA VAL A 404 -15.50 -27.25 17.28
C VAL A 404 -16.98 -27.09 17.01
N SER A 405 -17.38 -26.32 16.01
CA SER A 405 -18.79 -26.12 15.68
C SER A 405 -19.49 -27.45 15.29
N GLU A 406 -18.83 -28.27 14.47
CA GLU A 406 -19.38 -29.55 14.05
C GLU A 406 -19.50 -30.58 15.19
N LYS A 407 -18.56 -30.51 16.14
CA LYS A 407 -18.47 -31.54 17.19
C LYS A 407 -19.24 -31.20 18.47
N TYR A 408 -19.34 -29.92 18.82
CA TYR A 408 -19.85 -29.47 20.12
C TYR A 408 -21.08 -28.57 20.02
N ASP A 409 -20.99 -27.47 19.28
CA ASP A 409 -22.07 -26.49 19.23
C ASP A 409 -22.04 -25.74 17.88
N GLN A 410 -23.05 -25.97 17.05
CA GLN A 410 -23.17 -25.34 15.73
C GLN A 410 -23.38 -23.82 15.79
N ASP A 411 -23.87 -23.32 16.92
CA ASP A 411 -24.11 -21.86 17.13
C ASP A 411 -22.93 -21.18 17.83
N LEU A 412 -21.83 -21.90 18.08
CA LEU A 412 -20.65 -21.35 18.74
C LEU A 412 -20.11 -20.08 18.06
N VAL A 413 -19.94 -20.09 16.75
CA VAL A 413 -19.37 -18.95 16.02
C VAL A 413 -20.28 -17.71 16.10
N PRO A 414 -21.61 -17.80 15.85
CA PRO A 414 -22.54 -16.71 16.13
C PRO A 414 -22.48 -16.19 17.57
N GLN A 415 -22.39 -17.06 18.56
CA GLN A 415 -22.34 -16.68 19.99
C GLN A 415 -21.03 -15.94 20.34
N LEU A 416 -19.90 -16.41 19.83
CA LEU A 416 -18.60 -15.75 19.99
C LEU A 416 -18.64 -14.36 19.33
N ASN A 417 -19.17 -14.27 18.11
CA ASN A 417 -19.30 -13.01 17.39
C ASN A 417 -20.20 -12.01 18.15
N ALA A 418 -21.33 -12.43 18.67
CA ALA A 418 -22.22 -11.58 19.46
C ALA A 418 -21.51 -11.04 20.71
N ALA A 419 -20.86 -11.91 21.48
CA ALA A 419 -20.12 -11.49 22.67
C ALA A 419 -18.95 -10.54 22.34
N MET A 420 -18.25 -10.75 21.22
CA MET A 420 -17.19 -9.87 20.74
C MET A 420 -17.72 -8.49 20.34
N ARG A 421 -18.88 -8.44 19.68
CA ARG A 421 -19.53 -7.19 19.29
C ARG A 421 -20.00 -6.39 20.49
N GLU A 422 -20.49 -7.07 21.52
CA GLU A 422 -20.91 -6.43 22.77
C GLU A 422 -19.76 -6.07 23.72
N GLY A 423 -18.51 -6.39 23.36
CA GLY A 423 -17.34 -6.22 24.20
C GLY A 423 -17.32 -7.13 25.44
N ASN A 424 -18.07 -8.23 25.43
CA ASN A 424 -18.23 -9.18 26.53
C ASN A 424 -17.48 -10.50 26.32
N TYR A 425 -16.60 -10.56 25.31
CA TYR A 425 -15.83 -11.77 25.05
C TYR A 425 -14.96 -12.16 26.25
N SER A 426 -15.04 -13.43 26.62
CA SER A 426 -14.11 -14.06 27.55
C SER A 426 -13.86 -15.51 27.17
N THR A 427 -12.72 -16.06 27.57
CA THR A 427 -12.39 -17.47 27.35
C THR A 427 -13.38 -18.44 28.01
N ASN A 428 -14.13 -18.00 29.02
CA ASN A 428 -15.17 -18.80 29.67
C ASN A 428 -16.33 -19.17 28.73
N LEU A 429 -16.51 -18.43 27.63
CA LEU A 429 -17.53 -18.76 26.62
C LEU A 429 -17.29 -20.12 25.99
N TRP A 430 -16.05 -20.53 25.84
CA TRP A 430 -15.71 -21.85 25.31
C TRP A 430 -16.19 -22.95 26.25
N THR A 431 -15.89 -22.83 27.57
CA THR A 431 -16.36 -23.82 28.57
C THR A 431 -17.87 -23.83 28.71
N LYS A 432 -18.50 -22.62 28.65
CA LYS A 432 -19.98 -22.53 28.74
C LYS A 432 -20.66 -23.26 27.59
N ASN A 433 -20.15 -23.13 26.37
CA ASN A 433 -20.81 -23.66 25.16
C ASN A 433 -20.39 -25.09 24.81
N THR A 434 -19.20 -25.54 25.24
CA THR A 434 -18.66 -26.83 24.86
C THR A 434 -18.38 -27.77 26.03
N GLY A 435 -18.42 -27.26 27.25
CA GLY A 435 -18.00 -27.98 28.46
C GLY A 435 -16.48 -28.09 28.62
N LYS A 436 -15.68 -27.45 27.73
CA LYS A 436 -14.21 -27.53 27.68
C LYS A 436 -13.55 -26.19 27.50
N THR A 437 -12.35 -26.06 28.03
CA THR A 437 -11.49 -24.92 27.79
C THR A 437 -10.99 -24.93 26.34
N ILE A 438 -10.62 -23.76 25.81
CA ILE A 438 -10.06 -23.64 24.45
C ILE A 438 -8.78 -24.45 24.29
N GLN A 439 -7.99 -24.63 25.36
CA GLN A 439 -6.78 -25.45 25.37
C GLN A 439 -7.09 -26.94 25.22
N GLU A 440 -8.11 -27.44 25.93
CA GLU A 440 -8.59 -28.83 25.80
C GLU A 440 -9.15 -29.08 24.40
N LEU A 441 -9.94 -28.15 23.88
CA LEU A 441 -10.47 -28.22 22.51
C LEU A 441 -9.34 -28.22 21.46
N ASN A 442 -8.31 -27.41 21.65
CA ASN A 442 -7.14 -27.36 20.76
C ASN A 442 -6.39 -28.71 20.79
N ALA A 443 -6.20 -29.32 21.95
CA ALA A 443 -5.54 -30.62 22.06
C ALA A 443 -6.33 -31.70 21.31
N GLU A 444 -7.63 -31.78 21.53
CA GLU A 444 -8.51 -32.74 20.85
C GLU A 444 -8.58 -32.53 19.32
N TRP A 445 -8.64 -31.24 18.88
CA TRP A 445 -8.61 -30.91 17.46
C TRP A 445 -7.31 -31.37 16.81
N LYS A 446 -6.17 -31.14 17.46
CA LYS A 446 -4.84 -31.58 16.95
C LYS A 446 -4.77 -33.11 16.83
N ASP A 447 -5.34 -33.86 17.80
CA ASP A 447 -5.42 -35.31 17.75
C ASP A 447 -6.34 -35.79 16.60
N ALA A 448 -7.47 -35.09 16.37
CA ALA A 448 -8.35 -35.37 15.24
C ALA A 448 -7.68 -35.11 13.89
N LEU A 449 -6.95 -34.01 13.76
CA LEU A 449 -6.17 -33.69 12.55
C LEU A 449 -5.12 -34.76 12.27
N LYS A 450 -4.40 -35.20 13.30
CA LYS A 450 -3.36 -36.23 13.17
C LYS A 450 -3.96 -37.54 12.64
N LYS A 451 -5.07 -37.99 13.22
CA LYS A 451 -5.81 -39.20 12.77
C LYS A 451 -6.28 -39.06 11.32
N LYS A 452 -6.82 -37.88 10.93
CA LYS A 452 -7.27 -37.62 9.56
C LYS A 452 -6.13 -37.75 8.54
N VAL A 453 -4.97 -37.21 8.88
CA VAL A 453 -3.80 -37.20 7.98
C VAL A 453 -3.14 -38.58 7.91
N GLU A 454 -3.07 -39.30 9.01
CA GLU A 454 -2.55 -40.68 9.06
C GLU A 454 -3.47 -41.67 8.33
N GLY A 455 -4.80 -41.51 8.50
CA GLY A 455 -5.80 -42.34 7.80
C GLY A 455 -5.81 -42.11 6.28
N SER A 456 -5.58 -40.89 5.83
CA SER A 456 -5.46 -40.59 4.39
C SER A 456 -4.19 -41.18 3.74
N ALA A 457 -3.14 -41.40 4.52
CA ALA A 457 -1.91 -42.04 4.04
C ALA A 457 -2.03 -43.58 3.91
N ALA A 458 -2.94 -44.21 4.68
CA ALA A 458 -3.18 -45.67 4.66
C ALA A 458 -4.17 -46.10 3.55
N GLY A 459 -4.94 -45.18 2.98
CA GLY A 459 -5.95 -45.48 1.93
C GLY A 459 -5.49 -45.19 0.48
N GLY A 460 -4.25 -44.79 0.27
CA GLY A 460 -3.66 -44.44 -1.02
C GLY A 460 -2.50 -45.37 -1.44
N GLY A 461 -2.48 -46.60 -0.98
CA GLY A 461 -1.52 -47.64 -1.36
C GLY A 461 -2.08 -48.57 -2.45
#